data_bcf02dec4d7dec9cf776be3de44580df
#
_entry.id   bcf02dec4d7dec9cf776be3de44580df
#
_cell.length_a   1.000
_cell.length_b   1.000
_cell.length_c   1.000
_cell.angle_alpha   90.00
_cell.angle_beta   90.00
_cell.angle_gamma   90.00
#
_symmetry.space_group_name_H-M   'P 1'
#
loop_
_entity.id
_entity.type
_entity.pdbx_description
1 polymer ?
#
loop_
_entity_poly.entity_id
_entity_poly.type
_entity_poly.pdbx_seq_one_letter_code
_entity_poly.pdbx_strand_id
1 'polypeptide(L)'
;MKIAYAFRRTTVYPYTAGFYGPGGWGLPHEPALTTFLKKINEIGFDGIELGFEVFGGHDATKSSVSELQKRLEDAGAPCIAIRAGGVLCTPVVGEQNRDRLFKSIDIAGWLGINIVNSALSGPSRNKTLGDNLPGKPIQQGSSQLASYQDFERTASILHEAGARAGDAGLNVTVEVHQHSIADTSTSTLKLLEMTNSDHVFANPDLGNILWHYDEPEQSSEEAIVELAPHSKYWHCKTLQRVHVPEIDRAYFIRTALPDGDIDYRFAINAMVDAGYDGYFALEGTNTGDHLTKDAKSVAYVRQILAEIEEGKPIL
;
A
#
# COMPACT_ATOMS: atom_id res chain seq x y z
N MET A 1 1.57 1.15 -17.64
CA MET A 1 1.04 1.00 -16.25
C MET A 1 -0.49 1.00 -16.24
N LYS A 2 -1.12 0.22 -15.34
CA LYS A 2 -2.56 0.23 -15.04
C LYS A 2 -2.79 0.97 -13.72
N ILE A 3 -4.03 1.47 -13.48
CA ILE A 3 -4.36 2.21 -12.26
C ILE A 3 -5.32 1.38 -11.42
N ALA A 4 -4.95 1.09 -10.17
CA ALA A 4 -5.78 0.37 -9.22
C ALA A 4 -6.31 1.27 -8.11
N TYR A 5 -7.51 0.96 -7.62
CA TYR A 5 -8.05 1.55 -6.41
C TYR A 5 -7.54 0.78 -5.18
N ALA A 6 -6.68 1.40 -4.39
CA ALA A 6 -6.23 0.80 -3.14
C ALA A 6 -7.29 1.01 -2.05
N PHE A 7 -8.13 0.00 -1.84
CA PHE A 7 -9.28 0.09 -0.95
C PHE A 7 -8.88 0.30 0.51
N ARG A 8 -9.51 1.29 1.15
CA ARG A 8 -9.36 1.60 2.57
C ARG A 8 -10.72 1.73 3.26
N ARG A 9 -10.80 1.27 4.50
CA ARG A 9 -12.06 1.18 5.26
C ARG A 9 -12.81 2.50 5.41
N THR A 10 -12.13 3.65 5.36
CA THR A 10 -12.74 4.97 5.53
C THR A 10 -13.08 5.66 4.21
N THR A 11 -12.79 5.01 3.09
CA THR A 11 -12.81 5.65 1.79
C THR A 11 -14.22 5.73 1.21
N VAL A 12 -15.10 4.78 1.50
CA VAL A 12 -16.38 4.70 0.79
C VAL A 12 -17.44 5.64 1.35
N TYR A 13 -17.61 5.76 2.64
CA TYR A 13 -18.49 6.74 3.32
C TYR A 13 -18.19 6.71 4.81
N PRO A 14 -17.48 7.69 5.37
CA PRO A 14 -17.08 7.68 6.79
C PRO A 14 -18.28 7.71 7.77
N TYR A 15 -19.43 8.20 7.33
CA TYR A 15 -20.68 8.21 8.13
C TYR A 15 -21.52 6.93 8.00
N THR A 16 -21.12 5.98 7.15
CA THR A 16 -21.77 4.67 7.00
C THR A 16 -20.96 3.55 7.66
N ALA A 17 -20.29 3.86 8.75
CA ALA A 17 -19.46 2.90 9.49
C ALA A 17 -20.19 1.58 9.86
N GLY A 18 -21.50 1.59 9.96
CA GLY A 18 -22.32 0.40 10.14
C GLY A 18 -22.33 -0.58 8.95
N PHE A 19 -21.88 -0.17 7.76
CA PHE A 19 -21.79 -1.05 6.58
C PHE A 19 -20.60 -2.00 6.62
N TYR A 20 -19.59 -1.75 7.45
CA TYR A 20 -18.31 -2.47 7.41
C TYR A 20 -18.22 -3.61 8.42
N GLY A 21 -19.28 -3.94 9.13
CA GLY A 21 -19.23 -4.94 10.19
C GLY A 21 -18.30 -4.56 11.35
N PRO A 22 -18.10 -5.45 12.31
CA PRO A 22 -17.19 -5.21 13.44
C PRO A 22 -15.75 -5.02 12.93
N GLY A 23 -15.18 -3.84 13.16
CA GLY A 23 -13.82 -3.50 12.75
C GLY A 23 -13.68 -2.66 11.47
N GLY A 24 -14.74 -2.48 10.67
CA GLY A 24 -14.77 -1.56 9.52
C GLY A 24 -13.83 -1.91 8.35
N TRP A 25 -13.53 -3.18 8.13
CA TRP A 25 -12.63 -3.67 7.08
C TRP A 25 -13.33 -4.40 5.92
N GLY A 26 -14.66 -4.46 5.93
CA GLY A 26 -15.46 -5.12 4.89
C GLY A 26 -15.83 -4.19 3.74
N LEU A 27 -16.18 -4.78 2.61
CA LEU A 27 -16.85 -4.07 1.51
C LEU A 27 -18.26 -3.65 1.94
N PRO A 28 -18.82 -2.59 1.33
CA PRO A 28 -20.22 -2.23 1.53
C PRO A 28 -21.16 -3.40 1.20
N HIS A 29 -22.31 -3.48 1.87
CA HIS A 29 -23.37 -4.39 1.48
C HIS A 29 -24.13 -3.89 0.24
N GLU A 30 -24.84 -4.78 -0.44
CA GLU A 30 -25.72 -4.40 -1.54
C GLU A 30 -26.89 -3.49 -1.05
N PRO A 31 -27.33 -2.49 -1.85
CA PRO A 31 -26.88 -2.18 -3.22
C PRO A 31 -25.66 -1.23 -3.29
N ALA A 32 -25.10 -0.80 -2.16
CA ALA A 32 -24.01 0.18 -2.12
C ALA A 32 -22.72 -0.38 -2.75
N LEU A 33 -22.44 -1.66 -2.61
CA LEU A 33 -21.28 -2.29 -3.23
C LEU A 33 -21.31 -2.17 -4.75
N THR A 34 -22.42 -2.56 -5.37
CA THR A 34 -22.59 -2.46 -6.83
C THR A 34 -22.45 -1.02 -7.30
N THR A 35 -23.02 -0.05 -6.57
CA THR A 35 -22.91 1.37 -6.90
C THR A 35 -21.47 1.85 -6.81
N PHE A 36 -20.76 1.47 -5.76
CA PHE A 36 -19.35 1.82 -5.56
C PHE A 36 -18.44 1.23 -6.66
N LEU A 37 -18.57 -0.05 -6.96
CA LEU A 37 -17.76 -0.72 -7.98
C LEU A 37 -17.98 -0.11 -9.38
N LYS A 38 -19.23 0.20 -9.75
CA LYS A 38 -19.53 0.93 -10.98
C LYS A 38 -18.84 2.30 -11.00
N LYS A 39 -18.86 3.01 -9.87
CA LYS A 39 -18.27 4.35 -9.77
C LYS A 39 -16.77 4.33 -9.94
N ILE A 40 -16.04 3.40 -9.32
CA ILE A 40 -14.59 3.29 -9.51
C ILE A 40 -14.22 2.90 -10.95
N ASN A 41 -15.01 2.04 -11.59
CA ASN A 41 -14.85 1.70 -13.01
C ASN A 41 -15.08 2.93 -13.90
N GLU A 42 -16.18 3.68 -13.69
CA GLU A 42 -16.46 4.94 -14.42
C GLU A 42 -15.33 6.00 -14.27
N ILE A 43 -14.67 6.04 -13.12
CA ILE A 43 -13.51 6.91 -12.88
C ILE A 43 -12.30 6.48 -13.71
N GLY A 44 -12.23 5.21 -14.11
CA GLY A 44 -11.15 4.67 -14.95
C GLY A 44 -10.10 3.87 -14.17
N PHE A 45 -10.46 3.29 -13.04
CA PHE A 45 -9.63 2.30 -12.37
C PHE A 45 -9.70 0.95 -13.10
N ASP A 46 -8.56 0.29 -13.26
CA ASP A 46 -8.40 -0.99 -13.94
C ASP A 46 -8.59 -2.20 -12.99
N GLY A 47 -8.71 -1.94 -11.68
CA GLY A 47 -8.90 -2.97 -10.65
C GLY A 47 -8.88 -2.41 -9.24
N ILE A 48 -9.03 -3.29 -8.27
CA ILE A 48 -9.09 -2.93 -6.84
C ILE A 48 -8.13 -3.79 -6.02
N GLU A 49 -7.39 -3.17 -5.09
CA GLU A 49 -6.70 -3.88 -4.01
C GLU A 49 -7.65 -4.03 -2.83
N LEU A 50 -7.68 -5.20 -2.21
CA LEU A 50 -8.51 -5.49 -1.05
C LEU A 50 -7.69 -6.02 0.12
N GLY A 51 -8.14 -5.75 1.34
CA GLY A 51 -7.53 -6.28 2.55
C GLY A 51 -7.88 -7.76 2.78
N PHE A 52 -7.00 -8.48 3.46
CA PHE A 52 -7.16 -9.87 3.87
C PHE A 52 -8.52 -10.19 4.50
N GLU A 53 -9.03 -9.27 5.34
CA GLU A 53 -10.30 -9.45 6.06
C GLU A 53 -11.52 -9.44 5.15
N VAL A 54 -11.43 -8.78 3.99
CA VAL A 54 -12.52 -8.72 3.00
C VAL A 54 -12.86 -10.11 2.46
N PHE A 55 -11.88 -11.00 2.40
CA PHE A 55 -12.04 -12.38 1.94
C PHE A 55 -12.47 -13.35 3.05
N GLY A 56 -12.72 -12.87 4.26
CA GLY A 56 -13.04 -13.69 5.44
C GLY A 56 -11.82 -14.07 6.28
N GLY A 57 -10.66 -13.48 6.00
CA GLY A 57 -9.46 -13.69 6.80
C GLY A 57 -9.00 -15.16 6.81
N HIS A 58 -8.71 -15.69 7.98
CA HIS A 58 -8.30 -17.09 8.15
C HIS A 58 -9.40 -18.10 7.78
N ASP A 59 -10.68 -17.72 7.85
CA ASP A 59 -11.83 -18.55 7.51
C ASP A 59 -12.15 -18.53 6.00
N ALA A 60 -11.39 -17.81 5.21
CA ALA A 60 -11.57 -17.74 3.75
C ALA A 60 -11.51 -19.13 3.12
N THR A 61 -12.48 -19.42 2.25
CA THR A 61 -12.53 -20.64 1.43
C THR A 61 -12.37 -20.31 -0.04
N LYS A 62 -11.87 -21.26 -0.83
CA LYS A 62 -11.73 -21.06 -2.28
C LYS A 62 -13.06 -20.70 -2.93
N SER A 63 -14.19 -21.28 -2.48
CA SER A 63 -15.53 -20.98 -3.00
C SER A 63 -15.94 -19.54 -2.74
N SER A 64 -15.84 -19.07 -1.47
CA SER A 64 -16.24 -17.69 -1.11
C SER A 64 -15.37 -16.64 -1.80
N VAL A 65 -14.07 -16.93 -1.93
CA VAL A 65 -13.11 -16.06 -2.63
C VAL A 65 -13.44 -15.96 -4.12
N SER A 66 -13.70 -17.11 -4.78
CA SER A 66 -14.06 -17.12 -6.21
C SER A 66 -15.41 -16.44 -6.50
N GLU A 67 -16.38 -16.58 -5.59
CA GLU A 67 -17.67 -15.88 -5.71
C GLU A 67 -17.50 -14.36 -5.62
N LEU A 68 -16.70 -13.87 -4.66
CA LEU A 68 -16.39 -12.45 -4.55
C LEU A 68 -15.66 -11.94 -5.79
N GLN A 69 -14.61 -12.66 -6.25
CA GLN A 69 -13.86 -12.27 -7.46
C GLN A 69 -14.76 -12.12 -8.66
N LYS A 70 -15.66 -13.10 -8.89
CA LYS A 70 -16.61 -13.02 -10.00
C LYS A 70 -17.49 -11.76 -9.92
N ARG A 71 -17.98 -11.40 -8.74
CA ARG A 71 -18.79 -10.17 -8.54
C ARG A 71 -18.00 -8.91 -8.87
N LEU A 72 -16.72 -8.86 -8.48
CA LEU A 72 -15.82 -7.73 -8.76
C LEU A 72 -15.55 -7.62 -10.27
N GLU A 73 -15.29 -8.75 -10.93
CA GLU A 73 -15.08 -8.82 -12.38
C GLU A 73 -16.33 -8.42 -13.17
N ASP A 74 -17.51 -8.94 -12.80
CA ASP A 74 -18.79 -8.59 -13.40
C ASP A 74 -19.10 -7.07 -13.28
N ALA A 75 -18.56 -6.41 -12.26
CA ALA A 75 -18.67 -4.96 -12.06
C ALA A 75 -17.54 -4.15 -12.73
N GLY A 76 -16.59 -4.80 -13.40
CA GLY A 76 -15.46 -4.14 -14.06
C GLY A 76 -14.36 -3.63 -13.11
N ALA A 77 -14.32 -4.15 -11.87
CA ALA A 77 -13.32 -3.80 -10.85
C ALA A 77 -12.68 -5.06 -10.24
N PRO A 78 -11.95 -5.88 -11.04
CA PRO A 78 -11.34 -7.12 -10.56
C PRO A 78 -10.38 -6.85 -9.41
N CYS A 79 -10.30 -7.78 -8.44
CA CYS A 79 -9.26 -7.75 -7.44
C CYS A 79 -7.90 -8.01 -8.11
N ILE A 80 -6.90 -7.18 -7.82
CA ILE A 80 -5.57 -7.27 -8.45
C ILE A 80 -4.43 -7.45 -7.44
N ALA A 81 -4.67 -7.16 -6.17
CA ALA A 81 -3.73 -7.32 -5.09
C ALA A 81 -4.44 -7.55 -3.76
N ILE A 82 -3.80 -8.26 -2.84
CA ILE A 82 -4.25 -8.41 -1.45
C ILE A 82 -3.29 -7.64 -0.54
N ARG A 83 -3.86 -6.80 0.34
CA ARG A 83 -3.09 -6.17 1.41
C ARG A 83 -3.05 -7.06 2.63
N ALA A 84 -1.84 -7.40 3.05
CA ALA A 84 -1.52 -8.14 4.26
C ALA A 84 -0.48 -7.36 5.09
N GLY A 85 0.28 -8.04 5.93
CA GLY A 85 1.39 -7.48 6.68
C GLY A 85 1.09 -7.28 8.16
N GLY A 86 1.79 -6.36 8.77
CA GLY A 86 1.77 -6.10 10.21
C GLY A 86 3.17 -6.19 10.82
N VAL A 87 3.26 -6.35 12.14
CA VAL A 87 4.53 -6.47 12.86
C VAL A 87 5.10 -7.88 12.65
N LEU A 88 6.21 -8.02 11.93
CA LEU A 88 6.91 -9.30 11.75
C LEU A 88 8.16 -9.43 12.66
N CYS A 89 8.69 -8.32 13.14
CA CYS A 89 9.93 -8.28 13.92
C CYS A 89 9.81 -8.81 15.36
N THR A 90 8.62 -9.06 15.89
CA THR A 90 8.42 -9.55 17.26
C THR A 90 8.05 -11.04 17.31
N PRO A 91 8.45 -11.80 18.36
CA PRO A 91 8.27 -13.24 18.38
C PRO A 91 6.82 -13.72 18.24
N VAL A 92 5.90 -13.20 19.06
CA VAL A 92 4.52 -13.73 19.13
C VAL A 92 3.64 -13.13 18.05
N VAL A 93 3.61 -11.81 17.96
CA VAL A 93 2.79 -11.09 16.97
C VAL A 93 3.33 -11.34 15.55
N GLY A 94 4.65 -11.51 15.41
CA GLY A 94 5.29 -11.85 14.14
C GLY A 94 4.78 -13.17 13.57
N GLU A 95 4.66 -14.21 14.40
CA GLU A 95 4.10 -15.50 13.96
C GLU A 95 2.64 -15.39 13.50
N GLN A 96 1.82 -14.66 14.23
CA GLN A 96 0.41 -14.42 13.84
C GLN A 96 0.32 -13.68 12.49
N ASN A 97 1.15 -12.67 12.28
CA ASN A 97 1.19 -11.92 11.02
C ASN A 97 1.84 -12.72 9.89
N ARG A 98 2.79 -13.63 10.19
CA ARG A 98 3.30 -14.61 9.23
C ARG A 98 2.17 -15.50 8.71
N ASP A 99 1.37 -16.08 9.60
CA ASP A 99 0.26 -16.95 9.23
C ASP A 99 -0.79 -16.20 8.40
N ARG A 100 -1.04 -14.93 8.74
CA ARG A 100 -1.87 -14.03 7.94
C ARG A 100 -1.30 -13.80 6.54
N LEU A 101 0.01 -13.53 6.43
CA LEU A 101 0.69 -13.33 5.16
C LEU A 101 0.63 -14.59 4.29
N PHE A 102 0.89 -15.75 4.87
CA PHE A 102 0.83 -17.05 4.17
C PHE A 102 -0.59 -17.35 3.68
N LYS A 103 -1.60 -17.14 4.51
CA LYS A 103 -3.00 -17.30 4.09
C LYS A 103 -3.38 -16.30 2.99
N SER A 104 -2.83 -15.09 3.00
CA SER A 104 -3.04 -14.11 1.91
C SER A 104 -2.45 -14.58 0.59
N ILE A 105 -1.30 -15.26 0.63
CA ILE A 105 -0.69 -15.89 -0.56
C ILE A 105 -1.61 -16.99 -1.12
N ASP A 106 -2.19 -17.84 -0.26
CA ASP A 106 -3.15 -18.85 -0.68
C ASP A 106 -4.38 -18.23 -1.35
N ILE A 107 -4.93 -17.17 -0.73
CA ILE A 107 -6.09 -16.45 -1.28
C ILE A 107 -5.74 -15.81 -2.64
N ALA A 108 -4.56 -15.20 -2.77
CA ALA A 108 -4.09 -14.63 -4.02
C ALA A 108 -3.98 -15.70 -5.14
N GLY A 109 -3.45 -16.87 -4.79
CA GLY A 109 -3.43 -18.02 -5.70
C GLY A 109 -4.84 -18.50 -6.12
N TRP A 110 -5.81 -18.48 -5.20
CA TRP A 110 -7.21 -18.82 -5.54
C TRP A 110 -7.89 -17.79 -6.44
N LEU A 111 -7.50 -16.51 -6.30
CA LEU A 111 -7.97 -15.40 -7.14
C LEU A 111 -7.30 -15.39 -8.52
N GLY A 112 -6.17 -16.06 -8.70
CA GLY A 112 -5.36 -15.97 -9.91
C GLY A 112 -4.66 -14.62 -10.08
N ILE A 113 -4.38 -13.91 -8.98
CA ILE A 113 -3.65 -12.63 -8.97
C ILE A 113 -2.22 -12.83 -8.50
N ASN A 114 -1.34 -11.91 -8.84
CA ASN A 114 0.11 -12.10 -8.69
C ASN A 114 0.77 -11.21 -7.62
N ILE A 115 0.00 -10.43 -6.84
CA ILE A 115 0.54 -9.51 -5.83
C ILE A 115 -0.11 -9.72 -4.47
N VAL A 116 0.74 -9.91 -3.45
CA VAL A 116 0.39 -9.75 -2.03
C VAL A 116 1.23 -8.62 -1.47
N ASN A 117 0.61 -7.50 -1.13
CA ASN A 117 1.28 -6.34 -0.55
C ASN A 117 1.38 -6.47 0.98
N SER A 118 2.59 -6.39 1.51
CA SER A 118 2.89 -6.46 2.94
C SER A 118 3.26 -5.08 3.48
N ALA A 119 2.28 -4.39 4.08
CA ALA A 119 2.54 -3.18 4.85
C ALA A 119 3.08 -3.56 6.23
N LEU A 120 4.36 -3.31 6.47
CA LEU A 120 5.03 -3.64 7.72
C LEU A 120 4.78 -2.59 8.79
N SER A 121 5.01 -2.98 10.05
CA SER A 121 4.92 -2.11 11.22
C SER A 121 5.97 -2.48 12.26
N GLY A 122 6.34 -1.49 13.13
CA GLY A 122 7.34 -1.70 14.19
C GLY A 122 8.79 -1.80 13.69
N PRO A 123 9.77 -1.85 14.62
CA PRO A 123 9.57 -1.79 16.07
C PRO A 123 9.06 -0.43 16.55
N SER A 124 8.38 -0.42 17.72
CA SER A 124 7.83 0.82 18.29
C SER A 124 8.92 1.77 18.77
N ARG A 125 8.82 3.05 18.44
CA ARG A 125 9.70 4.11 18.97
C ARG A 125 9.50 4.33 20.48
N ASN A 126 8.32 4.06 20.98
CA ASN A 126 8.02 4.21 22.41
C ASN A 126 7.55 2.89 23.00
N LYS A 127 8.50 2.13 23.52
CA LYS A 127 8.25 0.84 24.15
C LYS A 127 7.38 0.91 25.41
N THR A 128 7.29 2.09 26.05
CA THR A 128 6.50 2.28 27.28
C THR A 128 5.02 2.49 27.00
N LEU A 129 4.70 3.15 25.88
CA LEU A 129 3.32 3.48 25.49
C LEU A 129 2.75 2.52 24.45
N GLY A 130 3.50 1.54 23.99
CA GLY A 130 3.14 0.65 22.89
C GLY A 130 3.18 1.37 21.53
N ASP A 131 2.51 0.78 20.54
CA ASP A 131 2.59 1.23 19.15
C ASP A 131 1.67 2.41 18.82
N ASN A 132 0.69 2.71 19.70
CA ASN A 132 -0.29 3.78 19.49
C ASN A 132 -0.20 4.81 20.60
N LEU A 133 0.30 5.99 20.27
CA LEU A 133 0.26 7.15 21.15
C LEU A 133 -1.09 7.89 20.98
N PRO A 134 -1.70 8.38 22.08
CA PRO A 134 -2.90 9.22 22.00
C PRO A 134 -2.69 10.41 21.06
N GLY A 135 -3.63 10.62 20.13
CA GLY A 135 -3.57 11.69 19.15
C GLY A 135 -2.58 11.45 17.99
N LYS A 136 -1.92 10.29 17.93
CA LYS A 136 -1.10 9.87 16.80
C LYS A 136 -1.85 8.80 16.02
N PRO A 137 -2.13 9.02 14.72
CA PRO A 137 -2.89 8.06 13.92
C PRO A 137 -2.07 6.84 13.47
N ILE A 138 -0.77 6.80 13.77
CA ILE A 138 0.21 5.89 13.18
C ILE A 138 1.08 5.30 14.27
N GLN A 139 1.49 4.05 14.08
CA GLN A 139 2.43 3.38 14.95
C GLN A 139 3.76 4.13 15.05
N GLN A 140 4.37 4.07 16.21
CA GLN A 140 5.62 4.77 16.51
C GLN A 140 6.84 3.86 16.29
N GLY A 141 6.89 3.14 15.16
CA GLY A 141 8.03 2.33 14.75
C GLY A 141 8.99 3.08 13.81
N SER A 142 10.24 2.63 13.72
CA SER A 142 11.24 3.17 12.80
C SER A 142 12.37 2.17 12.57
N SER A 143 12.92 2.14 11.36
CA SER A 143 14.09 1.33 11.02
C SER A 143 15.32 1.68 11.84
N GLN A 144 15.47 2.95 12.26
CA GLN A 144 16.58 3.39 13.13
C GLN A 144 16.57 2.75 14.53
N LEU A 145 15.41 2.31 15.00
CA LEU A 145 15.26 1.61 16.28
C LEU A 145 15.33 0.10 16.15
N ALA A 146 15.27 -0.42 14.93
CA ALA A 146 15.31 -1.84 14.67
C ALA A 146 16.72 -2.39 14.93
N SER A 147 16.79 -3.45 15.74
CA SER A 147 18.01 -4.21 15.92
C SER A 147 18.30 -5.10 14.70
N TYR A 148 19.51 -5.63 14.61
CA TYR A 148 19.82 -6.63 13.59
C TYR A 148 18.88 -7.85 13.67
N GLN A 149 18.52 -8.28 14.89
CA GLN A 149 17.60 -9.39 15.11
C GLN A 149 16.18 -9.10 14.64
N ASP A 150 15.73 -7.84 14.70
CA ASP A 150 14.43 -7.44 14.15
C ASP A 150 14.42 -7.57 12.63
N PHE A 151 15.50 -7.13 11.96
CA PHE A 151 15.68 -7.32 10.52
C PHE A 151 15.79 -8.80 10.15
N GLU A 152 16.62 -9.57 10.85
CA GLU A 152 16.83 -11.01 10.59
C GLU A 152 15.52 -11.79 10.70
N ARG A 153 14.72 -11.56 11.76
CA ARG A 153 13.42 -12.23 11.93
C ARG A 153 12.45 -11.84 10.83
N THR A 154 12.35 -10.55 10.51
CA THR A 154 11.47 -10.07 9.43
C THR A 154 11.88 -10.65 8.09
N ALA A 155 13.17 -10.63 7.77
CA ALA A 155 13.71 -11.19 6.53
C ALA A 155 13.49 -12.70 6.41
N SER A 156 13.63 -13.46 7.50
CA SER A 156 13.35 -14.90 7.51
C SER A 156 11.90 -15.21 7.17
N ILE A 157 10.94 -14.48 7.76
CA ILE A 157 9.52 -14.64 7.45
C ILE A 157 9.21 -14.25 6.00
N LEU A 158 9.81 -13.17 5.50
CA LEU A 158 9.64 -12.74 4.12
C LEU A 158 10.28 -13.72 3.14
N HIS A 159 11.41 -14.35 3.48
CA HIS A 159 12.03 -15.42 2.69
C HIS A 159 11.08 -16.62 2.52
N GLU A 160 10.49 -17.10 3.62
CA GLU A 160 9.50 -18.18 3.59
C GLU A 160 8.26 -17.78 2.77
N ALA A 161 7.79 -16.52 2.93
CA ALA A 161 6.67 -15.99 2.15
C ALA A 161 7.02 -15.92 0.65
N GLY A 162 8.24 -15.50 0.31
CA GLY A 162 8.75 -15.46 -1.06
C GLY A 162 8.81 -16.84 -1.71
N ALA A 163 9.31 -17.84 -0.99
CA ALA A 163 9.32 -19.23 -1.48
C ALA A 163 7.89 -19.72 -1.78
N ARG A 164 6.96 -19.53 -0.84
CA ARG A 164 5.55 -19.89 -1.02
C ARG A 164 4.88 -19.13 -2.17
N ALA A 165 5.20 -17.86 -2.33
CA ALA A 165 4.70 -17.03 -3.43
C ALA A 165 5.22 -17.53 -4.77
N GLY A 166 6.52 -17.88 -4.87
CA GLY A 166 7.13 -18.46 -6.05
C GLY A 166 6.48 -19.76 -6.49
N ASP A 167 6.21 -20.67 -5.53
CA ASP A 167 5.49 -21.94 -5.79
C ASP A 167 4.08 -21.69 -6.35
N ALA A 168 3.45 -20.58 -5.99
CA ALA A 168 2.13 -20.18 -6.46
C ALA A 168 2.16 -19.26 -7.70
N GLY A 169 3.34 -18.90 -8.21
CA GLY A 169 3.51 -18.02 -9.38
C GLY A 169 3.16 -16.55 -9.12
N LEU A 170 3.33 -16.07 -7.88
CA LEU A 170 3.04 -14.70 -7.47
C LEU A 170 4.19 -14.07 -6.69
N ASN A 171 4.05 -12.80 -6.31
CA ASN A 171 5.07 -12.04 -5.60
C ASN A 171 4.50 -11.41 -4.33
N VAL A 172 5.36 -11.26 -3.33
CA VAL A 172 5.12 -10.45 -2.14
C VAL A 172 5.81 -9.10 -2.33
N THR A 173 5.16 -8.02 -1.93
CA THR A 173 5.79 -6.70 -1.91
C THR A 173 5.85 -6.14 -0.50
N VAL A 174 6.95 -5.45 -0.18
CA VAL A 174 7.15 -4.73 1.07
C VAL A 174 6.84 -3.26 0.82
N GLU A 175 5.78 -2.77 1.45
CA GLU A 175 5.42 -1.36 1.38
C GLU A 175 6.36 -0.53 2.25
N VAL A 176 6.94 0.52 1.67
CA VAL A 176 7.60 1.56 2.45
C VAL A 176 6.56 2.27 3.29
N HIS A 177 6.68 2.16 4.62
CA HIS A 177 5.66 2.68 5.52
C HIS A 177 6.30 3.41 6.70
N GLN A 178 5.85 4.65 6.95
CA GLN A 178 6.39 5.46 8.05
C GLN A 178 6.35 4.70 9.38
N HIS A 179 7.36 4.91 10.21
CA HIS A 179 7.48 4.28 11.53
C HIS A 179 7.48 2.74 11.50
N SER A 180 8.04 2.16 10.44
CA SER A 180 8.25 0.72 10.31
C SER A 180 9.71 0.36 10.14
N ILE A 181 10.00 -0.92 10.04
CA ILE A 181 11.35 -1.44 9.74
C ILE A 181 11.76 -1.15 8.29
N ALA A 182 10.81 -0.82 7.41
CA ALA A 182 10.99 -0.45 6.01
C ALA A 182 10.36 0.94 5.78
N ASP A 183 10.94 1.99 6.37
CA ASP A 183 10.42 3.36 6.34
C ASP A 183 11.21 4.31 5.41
N THR A 184 12.34 3.85 4.88
CA THR A 184 13.15 4.54 3.87
C THR A 184 13.53 3.59 2.74
N SER A 185 14.05 4.10 1.63
CA SER A 185 14.63 3.25 0.57
C SER A 185 15.77 2.41 1.10
N THR A 186 16.69 3.00 1.85
CA THR A 186 17.85 2.32 2.45
C THR A 186 17.44 1.15 3.34
N SER A 187 16.48 1.37 4.26
CA SER A 187 16.02 0.30 5.15
C SER A 187 15.24 -0.79 4.40
N THR A 188 14.48 -0.41 3.38
CA THR A 188 13.74 -1.35 2.53
C THR A 188 14.68 -2.21 1.70
N LEU A 189 15.67 -1.60 1.01
CA LEU A 189 16.66 -2.33 0.22
C LEU A 189 17.51 -3.27 1.08
N LYS A 190 17.92 -2.82 2.28
CA LYS A 190 18.58 -3.69 3.26
C LYS A 190 17.72 -4.90 3.63
N LEU A 191 16.41 -4.69 3.87
CA LEU A 191 15.50 -5.78 4.20
C LEU A 191 15.34 -6.75 3.03
N LEU A 192 15.22 -6.25 1.78
CA LEU A 192 15.14 -7.08 0.59
C LEU A 192 16.43 -7.90 0.38
N GLU A 193 17.59 -7.29 0.56
CA GLU A 193 18.89 -8.00 0.50
C GLU A 193 18.96 -9.12 1.54
N MET A 194 18.61 -8.84 2.80
CA MET A 194 18.60 -9.85 3.86
C MET A 194 17.53 -10.95 3.62
N THR A 195 16.41 -10.61 2.97
CA THR A 195 15.37 -11.56 2.60
C THR A 195 15.87 -12.55 1.54
N ASN A 196 16.71 -12.12 0.62
CA ASN A 196 17.32 -12.93 -0.42
C ASN A 196 16.31 -13.84 -1.15
N SER A 197 15.32 -13.24 -1.83
CA SER A 197 14.24 -13.94 -2.53
C SER A 197 13.91 -13.27 -3.85
N ASP A 198 13.78 -14.09 -4.91
CA ASP A 198 13.37 -13.64 -6.25
C ASP A 198 11.88 -13.31 -6.37
N HIS A 199 11.11 -13.49 -5.27
CA HIS A 199 9.67 -13.26 -5.21
C HIS A 199 9.26 -12.23 -4.13
N VAL A 200 10.23 -11.46 -3.59
CA VAL A 200 9.95 -10.38 -2.64
C VAL A 200 10.52 -9.07 -3.20
N PHE A 201 9.67 -8.07 -3.35
CA PHE A 201 9.97 -6.80 -4.02
C PHE A 201 9.55 -5.60 -3.19
N ALA A 202 9.93 -4.39 -3.61
CA ALA A 202 9.47 -3.15 -2.99
C ALA A 202 8.07 -2.74 -3.49
N ASN A 203 7.38 -1.97 -2.64
CA ASN A 203 6.23 -1.13 -2.95
C ASN A 203 6.54 0.28 -2.42
N PRO A 204 7.06 1.20 -3.27
CA PRO A 204 7.55 2.52 -2.84
C PRO A 204 6.42 3.52 -2.60
N ASP A 205 5.79 3.51 -1.42
CA ASP A 205 4.80 4.51 -1.08
C ASP A 205 5.45 5.82 -0.64
N LEU A 206 5.62 6.76 -1.58
CA LEU A 206 6.26 8.06 -1.37
C LEU A 206 5.51 8.93 -0.35
N GLY A 207 4.19 8.80 -0.28
CA GLY A 207 3.40 9.51 0.71
C GLY A 207 3.76 9.12 2.15
N ASN A 208 4.20 7.89 2.36
CA ASN A 208 4.68 7.44 3.67
C ASN A 208 6.06 8.00 4.01
N ILE A 209 6.91 8.26 3.03
CA ILE A 209 8.21 8.93 3.22
C ILE A 209 8.00 10.40 3.59
N LEU A 210 7.13 11.11 2.85
CA LEU A 210 6.82 12.50 3.16
C LEU A 210 6.08 12.66 4.50
N TRP A 211 5.32 11.67 4.93
CA TRP A 211 4.47 11.71 6.12
C TRP A 211 5.27 11.50 7.41
N HIS A 212 6.23 12.36 7.66
CA HIS A 212 6.98 12.41 8.89
C HIS A 212 6.66 13.67 9.69
N TYR A 213 6.41 13.53 10.99
CA TYR A 213 6.15 14.66 11.88
C TYR A 213 7.40 15.49 12.13
N ASP A 214 8.56 14.83 12.09
CA ASP A 214 9.88 15.46 12.11
C ASP A 214 10.36 15.71 10.66
N GLU A 215 11.62 16.10 10.47
CA GLU A 215 12.23 16.20 9.15
C GLU A 215 12.26 14.83 8.47
N PRO A 216 11.82 14.70 7.21
CA PRO A 216 11.96 13.45 6.48
C PRO A 216 13.43 13.06 6.34
N GLU A 217 13.76 11.78 6.52
CA GLU A 217 15.13 11.26 6.39
C GLU A 217 15.61 11.23 4.94
N GLN A 218 14.69 11.34 3.98
CA GLN A 218 14.93 11.19 2.56
C GLN A 218 13.85 11.94 1.76
N SER A 219 14.22 12.47 0.59
CA SER A 219 13.24 13.02 -0.35
C SER A 219 12.48 11.93 -1.08
N SER A 220 11.29 12.26 -1.58
CA SER A 220 10.48 11.34 -2.40
C SER A 220 11.19 11.00 -3.71
N GLU A 221 11.93 11.94 -4.29
CA GLU A 221 12.67 11.81 -5.54
C GLU A 221 13.86 10.85 -5.39
N GLU A 222 14.64 10.98 -4.32
CA GLU A 222 15.73 10.04 -4.01
C GLU A 222 15.17 8.62 -3.81
N ALA A 223 14.10 8.50 -3.01
CA ALA A 223 13.50 7.21 -2.71
C ALA A 223 12.98 6.49 -3.95
N ILE A 224 12.29 7.17 -4.86
CA ILE A 224 11.72 6.52 -6.05
C ILE A 224 12.80 6.04 -7.01
N VAL A 225 13.87 6.81 -7.19
CA VAL A 225 15.00 6.44 -8.05
C VAL A 225 15.68 5.16 -7.53
N GLU A 226 15.87 5.05 -6.21
CA GLU A 226 16.50 3.88 -5.60
C GLU A 226 15.60 2.65 -5.61
N LEU A 227 14.28 2.82 -5.40
CA LEU A 227 13.35 1.70 -5.24
C LEU A 227 12.73 1.21 -6.55
N ALA A 228 12.62 2.05 -7.57
CA ALA A 228 11.94 1.70 -8.83
C ALA A 228 12.46 0.40 -9.46
N PRO A 229 13.79 0.13 -9.56
CA PRO A 229 14.30 -1.12 -10.13
C PRO A 229 13.92 -2.39 -9.33
N HIS A 230 13.53 -2.23 -8.06
CA HIS A 230 13.19 -3.31 -7.14
C HIS A 230 11.68 -3.46 -6.92
N SER A 231 10.85 -2.74 -7.69
CA SER A 231 9.40 -2.62 -7.46
C SER A 231 8.56 -3.54 -8.34
N LYS A 232 7.51 -4.15 -7.76
CA LYS A 232 6.51 -4.94 -8.50
C LYS A 232 5.07 -4.46 -8.23
N TYR A 233 4.88 -3.57 -7.27
CA TYR A 233 3.63 -2.92 -6.95
C TYR A 233 3.92 -1.51 -6.44
N TRP A 234 2.99 -0.56 -6.59
CA TRP A 234 3.27 0.81 -6.23
C TRP A 234 2.05 1.51 -5.63
N HIS A 235 2.07 1.74 -4.32
CA HIS A 235 1.09 2.58 -3.63
C HIS A 235 1.38 4.06 -3.85
N CYS A 236 0.33 4.81 -4.12
CA CYS A 236 0.43 6.22 -4.47
C CYS A 236 -0.57 7.06 -3.68
N LYS A 237 -0.06 7.98 -2.92
CA LYS A 237 -0.81 9.06 -2.26
C LYS A 237 0.06 10.27 -2.12
N THR A 238 -0.55 11.43 -1.96
CA THR A 238 0.16 12.67 -1.71
C THR A 238 -0.43 13.42 -0.53
N LEU A 239 0.37 14.29 0.04
CA LEU A 239 0.00 15.14 1.16
C LEU A 239 0.58 16.54 0.91
N GLN A 240 -0.08 17.54 1.48
CA GLN A 240 0.56 18.83 1.74
C GLN A 240 1.11 18.80 3.16
N ARG A 241 2.39 19.11 3.31
CA ARG A 241 3.07 19.22 4.59
C ARG A 241 3.12 20.67 5.03
N VAL A 242 2.43 21.00 6.10
CA VAL A 242 2.43 22.35 6.68
C VAL A 242 3.25 22.32 7.95
N HIS A 243 4.45 22.90 7.90
CA HIS A 243 5.30 23.07 9.09
C HIS A 243 4.83 24.27 9.89
N VAL A 244 4.72 24.09 11.22
CA VAL A 244 4.36 25.15 12.18
C VAL A 244 5.57 25.38 13.11
N PRO A 245 6.39 26.40 12.81
CA PRO A 245 7.66 26.63 13.52
C PRO A 245 7.49 26.86 15.02
N GLU A 246 6.39 27.48 15.45
CA GLU A 246 6.11 27.82 16.83
C GLU A 246 5.99 26.61 17.76
N ILE A 247 5.70 25.44 17.20
CA ILE A 247 5.58 24.19 17.97
C ILE A 247 6.49 23.09 17.42
N ASP A 248 7.34 23.44 16.44
CA ASP A 248 8.27 22.53 15.75
C ASP A 248 7.57 21.21 15.32
N ARG A 249 6.48 21.34 14.58
CA ARG A 249 5.69 20.21 14.10
C ARG A 249 5.12 20.43 12.73
N ALA A 250 4.93 19.33 12.00
CA ALA A 250 4.22 19.33 10.73
C ALA A 250 2.80 18.79 10.87
N TYR A 251 1.88 19.37 10.10
CA TYR A 251 0.56 18.84 9.84
C TYR A 251 0.47 18.35 8.41
N PHE A 252 -0.38 17.37 8.16
CA PHE A 252 -0.50 16.72 6.86
C PHE A 252 -1.94 16.72 6.40
N ILE A 253 -2.16 17.18 5.16
CA ILE A 253 -3.46 17.21 4.52
C ILE A 253 -3.38 16.31 3.29
N ARG A 254 -4.12 15.22 3.25
CA ARG A 254 -4.23 14.38 2.05
C ARG A 254 -5.02 15.10 0.97
N THR A 255 -4.46 15.13 -0.23
CA THR A 255 -5.03 15.81 -1.40
C THR A 255 -5.12 14.87 -2.61
N ALA A 256 -5.69 15.35 -3.71
CA ALA A 256 -5.51 14.70 -5.01
C ALA A 256 -4.04 14.81 -5.45
N LEU A 257 -3.55 13.86 -6.24
CA LEU A 257 -2.13 13.79 -6.61
C LEU A 257 -1.54 15.09 -7.16
N PRO A 258 -2.21 15.82 -8.07
CA PRO A 258 -1.63 17.07 -8.59
C PRO A 258 -1.65 18.24 -7.59
N ASP A 259 -2.24 18.08 -6.42
CA ASP A 259 -2.40 19.15 -5.43
C ASP A 259 -1.48 18.98 -4.20
N GLY A 260 -0.65 17.93 -4.15
CA GLY A 260 0.24 17.66 -3.02
C GLY A 260 1.69 18.00 -3.32
N ASP A 261 2.56 17.73 -2.34
CA ASP A 261 3.97 18.12 -2.37
C ASP A 261 4.88 17.09 -3.07
N ILE A 262 4.36 15.91 -3.46
CA ILE A 262 5.12 14.89 -4.19
C ILE A 262 5.00 15.15 -5.69
N ASP A 263 6.14 15.25 -6.38
CA ASP A 263 6.19 15.33 -7.84
C ASP A 263 5.93 13.95 -8.48
N TYR A 264 4.64 13.65 -8.72
CA TYR A 264 4.27 12.40 -9.38
C TYR A 264 4.63 12.37 -10.88
N ARG A 265 4.88 13.51 -11.51
CA ARG A 265 5.39 13.52 -12.88
C ARG A 265 6.81 12.95 -12.91
N PHE A 266 7.68 13.42 -12.01
CA PHE A 266 9.00 12.86 -11.83
C PHE A 266 8.95 11.37 -11.44
N ALA A 267 8.14 11.02 -10.44
CA ALA A 267 8.07 9.66 -9.91
C ALA A 267 7.58 8.63 -10.97
N ILE A 268 6.57 8.99 -11.78
CA ILE A 268 6.06 8.14 -12.85
C ILE A 268 7.14 7.92 -13.93
N ASN A 269 7.87 8.97 -14.29
CA ASN A 269 8.98 8.84 -15.23
C ASN A 269 10.08 7.92 -14.69
N ALA A 270 10.50 8.09 -13.44
CA ALA A 270 11.50 7.22 -12.81
C ALA A 270 11.07 5.73 -12.81
N MET A 271 9.79 5.45 -12.56
CA MET A 271 9.25 4.10 -12.61
C MET A 271 9.23 3.54 -14.05
N VAL A 272 8.84 4.35 -15.04
CA VAL A 272 8.86 3.94 -16.46
C VAL A 272 10.28 3.68 -16.93
N ASP A 273 11.23 4.54 -16.60
CA ASP A 273 12.65 4.40 -16.96
C ASP A 273 13.28 3.15 -16.35
N ALA A 274 12.81 2.75 -15.16
CA ALA A 274 13.20 1.49 -14.52
C ALA A 274 12.50 0.24 -15.11
N GLY A 275 11.62 0.41 -16.10
CA GLY A 275 10.89 -0.69 -16.75
C GLY A 275 9.70 -1.20 -15.94
N TYR A 276 9.17 -0.42 -15.00
CA TYR A 276 7.99 -0.80 -14.23
C TYR A 276 6.72 -0.76 -15.10
N ASP A 277 6.01 -1.87 -15.17
CA ASP A 277 4.77 -2.05 -15.94
C ASP A 277 3.55 -2.46 -15.09
N GLY A 278 3.72 -2.49 -13.77
CA GLY A 278 2.71 -2.91 -12.80
C GLY A 278 1.56 -1.92 -12.59
N TYR A 279 0.91 -2.05 -11.45
CA TYR A 279 -0.20 -1.18 -11.06
C TYR A 279 0.28 0.05 -10.29
N PHE A 280 -0.23 1.21 -10.69
CA PHE A 280 -0.27 2.44 -9.92
C PHE A 280 -1.49 2.36 -8.98
N ALA A 281 -1.29 1.97 -7.73
CA ALA A 281 -2.39 1.75 -6.78
C ALA A 281 -2.68 3.02 -5.97
N LEU A 282 -3.71 3.75 -6.37
CA LEU A 282 -4.07 5.01 -5.76
C LEU A 282 -4.72 4.80 -4.39
N GLU A 283 -4.03 5.22 -3.34
CA GLU A 283 -4.58 5.30 -2.00
C GLU A 283 -5.43 6.56 -1.75
N GLY A 284 -5.44 7.53 -2.62
CA GLY A 284 -6.31 8.71 -2.65
C GLY A 284 -6.45 9.48 -1.33
N THR A 285 -7.51 10.25 -1.23
CA THR A 285 -7.86 10.96 0.00
C THR A 285 -8.94 10.22 0.79
N ASN A 286 -9.09 10.52 2.08
CA ASN A 286 -10.12 9.93 2.94
C ASN A 286 -11.06 10.99 3.53
N THR A 287 -11.06 12.21 2.98
CA THR A 287 -11.85 13.33 3.47
C THR A 287 -12.61 14.04 2.34
N GLY A 288 -13.81 14.51 2.65
CA GLY A 288 -14.68 15.20 1.71
C GLY A 288 -15.17 14.28 0.58
N ASP A 289 -15.40 14.82 -0.59
CA ASP A 289 -15.74 14.05 -1.79
C ASP A 289 -14.48 13.40 -2.38
N HIS A 290 -14.09 12.26 -1.81
CA HIS A 290 -12.87 11.55 -2.16
C HIS A 290 -12.92 10.92 -3.55
N LEU A 291 -14.08 10.45 -4.03
CA LEU A 291 -14.19 9.88 -5.38
C LEU A 291 -13.97 10.93 -6.47
N THR A 292 -14.43 12.17 -6.27
CA THR A 292 -14.11 13.27 -7.18
C THR A 292 -12.61 13.62 -7.15
N LYS A 293 -11.98 13.59 -5.98
CA LYS A 293 -10.53 13.81 -5.86
C LYS A 293 -9.73 12.65 -6.48
N ASP A 294 -10.19 11.42 -6.33
CA ASP A 294 -9.57 10.25 -6.96
C ASP A 294 -9.72 10.30 -8.48
N ALA A 295 -10.87 10.73 -9.01
CA ALA A 295 -11.06 10.97 -10.44
C ALA A 295 -10.07 12.00 -11.00
N LYS A 296 -9.82 13.10 -10.27
CA LYS A 296 -8.79 14.09 -10.61
C LYS A 296 -7.40 13.44 -10.65
N SER A 297 -7.07 12.61 -9.69
CA SER A 297 -5.79 11.89 -9.61
C SER A 297 -5.62 10.92 -10.78
N VAL A 298 -6.66 10.14 -11.11
CA VAL A 298 -6.64 9.19 -12.24
C VAL A 298 -6.43 9.91 -13.55
N ALA A 299 -7.17 11.01 -13.79
CA ALA A 299 -7.02 11.83 -14.99
C ALA A 299 -5.59 12.40 -15.14
N TYR A 300 -5.00 12.87 -14.03
CA TYR A 300 -3.63 13.37 -13.99
C TYR A 300 -2.60 12.28 -14.36
N VAL A 301 -2.72 11.08 -13.78
CA VAL A 301 -1.82 9.96 -14.08
C VAL A 301 -1.97 9.52 -15.54
N ARG A 302 -3.20 9.39 -16.04
CA ARG A 302 -3.45 9.04 -17.46
C ARG A 302 -2.84 10.05 -18.42
N GLN A 303 -2.92 11.35 -18.09
CA GLN A 303 -2.28 12.40 -18.89
C GLN A 303 -0.76 12.23 -18.93
N ILE A 304 -0.11 12.01 -17.79
CA ILE A 304 1.35 11.83 -17.75
C ILE A 304 1.77 10.61 -18.57
N LEU A 305 1.08 9.47 -18.41
CA LEU A 305 1.37 8.27 -19.18
C LEU A 305 1.24 8.48 -20.68
N ALA A 306 0.21 9.21 -21.14
CA ALA A 306 0.04 9.55 -22.54
C ALA A 306 1.17 10.47 -23.06
N GLU A 307 1.58 11.46 -22.27
CA GLU A 307 2.70 12.36 -22.62
C GLU A 307 4.03 11.58 -22.74
N ILE A 308 4.27 10.59 -21.87
CA ILE A 308 5.45 9.73 -21.96
C ILE A 308 5.42 8.88 -23.24
N GLU A 309 4.26 8.27 -23.56
CA GLU A 309 4.09 7.48 -24.80
C GLU A 309 4.30 8.31 -26.06
N GLU A 310 3.94 9.59 -26.04
CA GLU A 310 4.17 10.54 -27.13
C GLU A 310 5.62 11.06 -27.18
N GLY A 311 6.48 10.68 -26.25
CA GLY A 311 7.88 11.13 -26.17
C GLY A 311 8.02 12.63 -25.81
N LYS A 312 7.04 13.20 -25.12
CA LYS A 312 7.12 14.59 -24.65
C LYS A 312 8.13 14.72 -23.51
N PRO A 313 8.89 15.83 -23.46
CA PRO A 313 9.83 16.03 -22.36
C PRO A 313 9.09 16.17 -21.02
N ILE A 314 9.76 15.73 -19.98
CA ILE A 314 9.31 15.96 -18.59
C ILE A 314 9.46 17.46 -18.31
N LEU A 315 8.36 18.15 -18.09
CA LEU A 315 8.34 19.57 -17.77
C LEU A 315 7.80 19.78 -16.36
#